data_410fe78bf425868b11b41eddee4bde53
#
_entry.id   410fe78bf425868b11b41eddee4bde53
#
_cell.length_a   1.000
_cell.length_b   1.000
_cell.length_c   1.000
_cell.angle_alpha   90.00
_cell.angle_beta   90.00
_cell.angle_gamma   90.00
#
_symmetry.space_group_name_H-M   'P 1'
#
loop_
_entity.id
_entity.type
_entity.pdbx_description
1 polymer ?
#
loop_
_entity_poly.entity_id
_entity_poly.type
_entity_poly.pdbx_seq_one_letter_code
_entity_poly.pdbx_strand_id
1 'polypeptide(L)'
;MKRLKSLCAIVAAALFCLAMPANAQQEEEASVSYPQIFVGAQGGGQITLTDYDNWKLLTPTASLSVGSFFTPIIGARLHVNGMWNKGGFMNSVDNFRYKYKYVTTDLDLMVNMVTLFGKKYYYPLNVYLIGGIGMNYAWDNGDAFARQNMMDGVLTMAYEKNSISHNARIGAQLDYNLSKHVSINLEVAANCLKDKYNSKMSARGDWQLTAQLGVAYKFAAKKKKKVVEEEIWETRQDTIWYDETIVTPKTESAEVTWTVFYKIRESDFEADKQLAEIGAFLKEHRECKVDIKSYADAQTGNPKINMEYSKLRQEKAVKALTDAGVPQSAITSSYYGDTVQPFAKNDKNRVTIIVASGLKDIDEKQLQKKFKTEEVRYRVK
;
A
#
# COMPACT_ATOMS: atom_id res chain seq x y z
N MET A 1 16.31 -29.76 -15.48
CA MET A 1 16.80 -28.80 -14.46
C MET A 1 17.66 -27.66 -15.01
N LYS A 2 18.71 -27.90 -15.84
CA LYS A 2 19.54 -26.79 -16.41
C LYS A 2 18.74 -25.78 -17.24
N ARG A 3 17.78 -26.21 -18.08
CA ARG A 3 16.97 -25.32 -18.93
C ARG A 3 15.92 -24.49 -18.16
N LEU A 4 15.43 -24.97 -17.00
CA LEU A 4 14.51 -24.23 -16.15
C LEU A 4 15.25 -23.08 -15.46
N LYS A 5 16.51 -23.29 -15.01
CA LYS A 5 17.37 -22.23 -14.47
C LYS A 5 17.67 -21.15 -15.50
N SER A 6 17.81 -21.51 -16.78
CA SER A 6 18.02 -20.55 -17.89
C SER A 6 16.78 -19.70 -18.16
N LEU A 7 15.57 -20.26 -18.05
CA LEU A 7 14.32 -19.53 -18.24
C LEU A 7 14.08 -18.53 -17.08
N CYS A 8 14.32 -18.96 -15.84
CA CYS A 8 14.26 -18.09 -14.68
C CYS A 8 15.30 -16.94 -14.75
N ALA A 9 16.49 -17.23 -15.30
CA ALA A 9 17.52 -16.21 -15.50
C ALA A 9 17.15 -15.20 -16.59
N ILE A 10 16.50 -15.62 -17.67
CA ILE A 10 16.03 -14.73 -18.74
C ILE A 10 14.89 -13.85 -18.24
N VAL A 11 13.95 -14.39 -17.47
CA VAL A 11 12.86 -13.63 -16.84
C VAL A 11 13.41 -12.63 -15.81
N ALA A 12 14.39 -13.04 -15.00
CA ALA A 12 15.05 -12.15 -14.04
C ALA A 12 15.87 -11.05 -14.74
N ALA A 13 16.55 -11.35 -15.85
CA ALA A 13 17.29 -10.38 -16.65
C ALA A 13 16.38 -9.39 -17.37
N ALA A 14 15.24 -9.84 -17.91
CA ALA A 14 14.22 -8.96 -18.49
C ALA A 14 13.60 -8.04 -17.44
N LEU A 15 13.40 -8.52 -16.22
CA LEU A 15 12.93 -7.72 -15.07
C LEU A 15 13.97 -6.67 -14.64
N PHE A 16 15.26 -6.97 -14.77
CA PHE A 16 16.35 -6.05 -14.40
C PHE A 16 16.59 -4.97 -15.45
N CYS A 17 16.43 -5.26 -16.75
CA CYS A 17 16.59 -4.26 -17.82
C CYS A 17 15.47 -3.22 -17.88
N LEU A 18 14.30 -3.48 -17.31
CA LEU A 18 13.18 -2.51 -17.21
C LEU A 18 13.31 -1.56 -16.00
N ALA A 19 14.31 -1.75 -15.15
CA ALA A 19 14.55 -0.95 -13.95
C ALA A 19 15.43 0.30 -14.19
N MET A 20 15.63 0.74 -15.44
CA MET A 20 16.34 1.99 -15.71
C MET A 20 15.51 3.18 -15.25
N PRO A 21 16.09 4.13 -14.49
CA PRO A 21 15.38 5.34 -14.05
C PRO A 21 15.08 6.22 -15.28
N ALA A 22 13.83 6.21 -15.72
CA ALA A 22 13.34 7.35 -16.50
C ALA A 22 13.39 8.56 -15.58
N ASN A 23 14.08 9.63 -16.00
CA ASN A 23 14.08 10.92 -15.32
C ASN A 23 12.63 11.38 -15.18
N ALA A 24 12.03 11.10 -14.03
CA ALA A 24 10.71 11.57 -13.69
C ALA A 24 10.82 13.04 -13.37
N GLN A 25 10.26 13.87 -14.23
CA GLN A 25 9.84 15.22 -13.89
C GLN A 25 9.08 15.15 -12.57
N GLN A 26 9.37 16.10 -11.68
CA GLN A 26 8.61 16.33 -10.45
C GLN A 26 7.16 16.68 -10.83
N GLU A 27 6.35 15.66 -11.10
CA GLU A 27 4.91 15.81 -11.14
C GLU A 27 4.39 15.81 -9.70
N GLU A 28 3.55 16.80 -9.41
CA GLU A 28 2.70 16.86 -8.21
C GLU A 28 2.25 15.47 -7.81
N GLU A 29 2.43 15.09 -6.54
CA GLU A 29 1.97 13.82 -5.98
C GLU A 29 0.51 13.60 -6.35
N ALA A 30 0.29 12.84 -7.39
CA ALA A 30 -1.05 12.54 -7.88
C ALA A 30 -1.76 11.76 -6.79
N SER A 31 -2.66 12.40 -6.06
CA SER A 31 -3.42 11.79 -4.98
C SER A 31 -4.32 10.68 -5.56
N VAL A 32 -3.80 9.45 -5.57
CA VAL A 32 -4.62 8.27 -5.88
C VAL A 32 -5.50 7.98 -4.68
N SER A 33 -6.81 7.94 -4.89
CA SER A 33 -7.77 7.66 -3.83
C SER A 33 -8.03 6.15 -3.75
N TYR A 34 -8.05 5.61 -2.56
CA TYR A 34 -8.39 4.21 -2.27
C TYR A 34 -9.74 4.10 -1.54
N PRO A 35 -10.51 3.01 -1.75
CA PRO A 35 -10.21 1.87 -2.59
C PRO A 35 -10.29 2.21 -4.09
N GLN A 36 -9.39 1.63 -4.89
CA GLN A 36 -9.34 1.82 -6.33
C GLN A 36 -9.76 0.53 -7.04
N ILE A 37 -10.92 0.55 -7.67
CA ILE A 37 -11.42 -0.58 -8.48
C ILE A 37 -10.67 -0.60 -9.80
N PHE A 38 -10.40 -1.78 -10.32
CA PHE A 38 -9.83 -1.97 -11.65
C PHE A 38 -10.47 -3.15 -12.39
N VAL A 39 -10.38 -3.08 -13.70
CA VAL A 39 -10.66 -4.19 -14.62
C VAL A 39 -9.44 -4.40 -15.51
N GLY A 40 -9.14 -5.64 -15.84
CA GLY A 40 -7.97 -5.98 -16.66
C GLY A 40 -8.27 -7.08 -17.65
N ALA A 41 -7.54 -7.05 -18.77
CA ALA A 41 -7.55 -8.09 -19.77
C ALA A 41 -6.10 -8.41 -20.18
N GLN A 42 -5.77 -9.68 -20.25
CA GLN A 42 -4.43 -10.15 -20.57
C GLN A 42 -4.50 -11.29 -21.58
N GLY A 43 -3.44 -11.43 -22.38
CA GLY A 43 -3.24 -12.54 -23.31
C GLY A 43 -1.80 -12.98 -23.31
N GLY A 44 -1.55 -14.26 -23.59
CA GLY A 44 -0.20 -14.78 -23.57
C GLY A 44 -0.13 -16.27 -23.86
N GLY A 45 0.86 -16.90 -23.25
CA GLY A 45 1.13 -18.32 -23.39
C GLY A 45 1.12 -19.07 -22.07
N GLN A 46 0.86 -20.34 -22.16
CA GLN A 46 0.91 -21.27 -21.04
C GLN A 46 1.56 -22.60 -21.41
N ILE A 47 2.11 -23.26 -20.42
CA ILE A 47 2.71 -24.61 -20.53
C ILE A 47 2.30 -25.39 -19.29
N THR A 48 1.75 -26.60 -19.50
CA THR A 48 1.59 -27.57 -18.40
C THR A 48 2.85 -28.42 -18.33
N LEU A 49 3.47 -28.46 -17.14
CA LEU A 49 4.70 -29.22 -16.92
C LEU A 49 4.39 -30.72 -16.87
N THR A 50 5.02 -31.47 -17.74
CA THR A 50 4.89 -32.93 -17.84
C THR A 50 6.24 -33.54 -18.18
N ASP A 51 6.32 -34.86 -18.22
CA ASP A 51 7.52 -35.61 -18.71
C ASP A 51 7.68 -35.53 -20.21
N TYR A 52 6.71 -34.96 -20.93
CA TYR A 52 6.80 -34.70 -22.38
C TYR A 52 7.65 -33.42 -22.64
N ASP A 53 8.06 -33.22 -23.92
CA ASP A 53 8.71 -31.97 -24.32
C ASP A 53 7.75 -30.76 -24.08
N ASN A 54 7.99 -30.06 -23.00
CA ASN A 54 7.08 -28.98 -22.52
C ASN A 54 6.92 -27.87 -23.57
N TRP A 55 7.92 -27.60 -24.43
CA TRP A 55 7.80 -26.55 -25.44
C TRP A 55 6.78 -26.91 -26.53
N LYS A 56 6.57 -28.21 -26.81
CA LYS A 56 5.53 -28.68 -27.73
C LYS A 56 4.12 -28.58 -27.14
N LEU A 57 4.03 -28.36 -25.83
CA LEU A 57 2.76 -28.15 -25.07
C LEU A 57 2.41 -26.68 -24.90
N LEU A 58 3.20 -25.75 -25.44
CA LEU A 58 2.88 -24.35 -25.43
C LEU A 58 1.53 -24.09 -26.12
N THR A 59 0.65 -23.36 -25.42
CA THR A 59 -0.68 -22.99 -25.92
C THR A 59 -0.98 -21.54 -25.56
N PRO A 60 -1.83 -20.84 -26.34
CA PRO A 60 -2.29 -19.52 -25.95
C PRO A 60 -3.21 -19.59 -24.73
N THR A 61 -3.26 -18.49 -24.01
CA THR A 61 -4.19 -18.28 -22.89
C THR A 61 -4.62 -16.83 -22.85
N ALA A 62 -5.82 -16.58 -22.36
CA ALA A 62 -6.34 -15.24 -22.14
C ALA A 62 -7.01 -15.15 -20.77
N SER A 63 -6.97 -13.98 -20.17
CA SER A 63 -7.61 -13.76 -18.89
C SER A 63 -8.33 -12.41 -18.80
N LEU A 64 -9.34 -12.39 -17.95
CA LEU A 64 -10.03 -11.20 -17.52
C LEU A 64 -9.94 -11.11 -15.98
N SER A 65 -9.87 -9.91 -15.47
CA SER A 65 -9.83 -9.68 -14.04
C SER A 65 -10.64 -8.46 -13.64
N VAL A 66 -11.22 -8.53 -12.47
CA VAL A 66 -11.84 -7.40 -11.77
C VAL A 66 -11.38 -7.42 -10.33
N GLY A 67 -10.96 -6.28 -9.81
CA GLY A 67 -10.42 -6.22 -8.46
C GLY A 67 -10.47 -4.83 -7.86
N SER A 68 -9.93 -4.75 -6.66
CA SER A 68 -9.79 -3.49 -5.95
C SER A 68 -8.48 -3.46 -5.17
N PHE A 69 -7.77 -2.35 -5.26
CA PHE A 69 -6.71 -2.01 -4.32
C PHE A 69 -7.33 -1.31 -3.13
N PHE A 70 -7.33 -1.94 -1.98
CA PHE A 70 -7.88 -1.39 -0.74
C PHE A 70 -6.97 -0.33 -0.14
N THR A 71 -5.68 -0.54 -0.32
CA THR A 71 -4.59 0.35 0.11
C THR A 71 -3.54 0.44 -1.02
N PRO A 72 -2.57 1.34 -0.95
CA PRO A 72 -1.44 1.35 -1.89
C PRO A 72 -0.65 0.04 -1.94
N ILE A 73 -0.73 -0.79 -0.89
CA ILE A 73 0.08 -2.00 -0.72
C ILE A 73 -0.74 -3.25 -1.05
N ILE A 74 -2.01 -3.30 -0.64
CA ILE A 74 -2.82 -4.52 -0.68
C ILE A 74 -4.03 -4.34 -1.59
N GLY A 75 -4.23 -5.30 -2.47
CA GLY A 75 -5.41 -5.44 -3.30
C GLY A 75 -5.86 -6.89 -3.41
N ALA A 76 -7.06 -7.09 -3.91
CA ALA A 76 -7.58 -8.39 -4.26
C ALA A 76 -8.29 -8.33 -5.62
N ARG A 77 -8.32 -9.45 -6.34
CA ARG A 77 -9.01 -9.56 -7.61
C ARG A 77 -9.64 -10.93 -7.79
N LEU A 78 -10.73 -10.95 -8.52
CA LEU A 78 -11.25 -12.13 -9.19
C LEU A 78 -10.56 -12.21 -10.55
N HIS A 79 -9.91 -13.33 -10.84
CA HIS A 79 -9.18 -13.58 -12.07
C HIS A 79 -9.77 -14.79 -12.77
N VAL A 80 -10.17 -14.63 -14.01
CA VAL A 80 -10.69 -15.72 -14.86
C VAL A 80 -9.74 -15.91 -16.02
N ASN A 81 -9.18 -17.11 -16.13
CA ASN A 81 -8.23 -17.48 -17.17
C ASN A 81 -8.76 -18.72 -17.91
N GLY A 82 -8.60 -18.76 -19.20
CA GLY A 82 -9.03 -19.91 -19.98
C GLY A 82 -8.54 -19.87 -21.42
N MET A 83 -8.70 -20.91 -22.10
CA MET A 83 -8.71 -21.23 -23.54
C MET A 83 -8.63 -22.75 -23.71
N TRP A 84 -7.70 -23.23 -24.54
CA TRP A 84 -7.39 -24.65 -24.67
C TRP A 84 -5.97 -24.91 -24.19
N ASN A 85 -5.75 -26.12 -23.69
CA ASN A 85 -4.46 -26.58 -23.25
C ASN A 85 -4.09 -27.90 -23.93
N LYS A 86 -2.84 -28.29 -23.82
CA LYS A 86 -2.32 -29.58 -24.32
C LYS A 86 -1.72 -30.37 -23.18
N GLY A 87 -2.08 -31.64 -23.13
CA GLY A 87 -1.35 -32.65 -22.39
C GLY A 87 -0.47 -33.47 -23.33
N GLY A 88 0.56 -34.05 -22.80
CA GLY A 88 1.45 -34.89 -23.58
C GLY A 88 1.98 -36.06 -22.75
N PHE A 89 2.23 -37.17 -23.42
CA PHE A 89 2.80 -38.37 -22.86
C PHE A 89 3.88 -38.89 -23.79
N MET A 90 4.97 -39.35 -23.23
CA MET A 90 6.08 -39.97 -23.98
C MET A 90 6.55 -41.19 -23.18
N ASN A 91 6.52 -42.35 -23.84
CA ASN A 91 7.22 -43.55 -23.38
C ASN A 91 8.11 -44.06 -24.48
N SER A 92 8.80 -45.17 -24.24
CA SER A 92 9.72 -45.80 -25.23
C SER A 92 9.04 -46.29 -26.49
N VAL A 93 7.72 -46.39 -26.53
CA VAL A 93 6.94 -46.99 -27.64
C VAL A 93 6.07 -45.96 -28.34
N ASP A 94 5.52 -44.94 -27.62
CA ASP A 94 4.52 -44.01 -28.17
C ASP A 94 4.69 -42.59 -27.66
N ASN A 95 4.48 -41.61 -28.57
CA ASN A 95 4.44 -40.18 -28.28
C ASN A 95 3.04 -39.66 -28.59
N PHE A 96 2.27 -39.36 -27.56
CA PHE A 96 0.91 -38.91 -27.73
C PHE A 96 0.67 -37.51 -27.12
N ARG A 97 -0.06 -36.68 -27.87
CA ARG A 97 -0.53 -35.37 -27.42
C ARG A 97 -2.03 -35.31 -27.58
N TYR A 98 -2.68 -34.66 -26.63
CA TYR A 98 -4.12 -34.40 -26.62
C TYR A 98 -4.39 -32.97 -26.26
N LYS A 99 -5.60 -32.49 -26.59
CA LYS A 99 -6.05 -31.16 -26.29
C LYS A 99 -7.29 -31.24 -25.43
N TYR A 100 -7.48 -30.25 -24.57
CA TYR A 100 -8.67 -30.06 -23.80
C TYR A 100 -8.89 -28.55 -23.58
N LYS A 101 -10.12 -28.18 -23.26
CA LYS A 101 -10.52 -26.81 -22.94
C LYS A 101 -10.58 -26.65 -21.44
N TYR A 102 -10.36 -25.43 -20.97
CA TYR A 102 -10.46 -25.16 -19.55
C TYR A 102 -10.85 -23.70 -19.30
N VAL A 103 -11.39 -23.47 -18.13
CA VAL A 103 -11.55 -22.17 -17.48
C VAL A 103 -11.16 -22.30 -16.01
N THR A 104 -10.33 -21.40 -15.53
CA THR A 104 -9.95 -21.29 -14.12
C THR A 104 -10.44 -19.97 -13.58
N THR A 105 -11.04 -20.00 -12.40
CA THR A 105 -11.49 -18.81 -11.68
C THR A 105 -10.79 -18.79 -10.33
N ASP A 106 -10.02 -17.74 -10.09
CA ASP A 106 -9.19 -17.57 -8.91
C ASP A 106 -9.55 -16.28 -8.15
N LEU A 107 -9.47 -16.36 -6.84
CA LEU A 107 -9.45 -15.20 -5.96
C LEU A 107 -8.00 -14.94 -5.55
N ASP A 108 -7.44 -13.85 -6.03
CA ASP A 108 -6.05 -13.46 -5.83
C ASP A 108 -5.94 -12.35 -4.79
N LEU A 109 -4.97 -12.49 -3.89
CA LEU A 109 -4.41 -11.42 -3.09
C LEU A 109 -3.20 -10.83 -3.83
N MET A 110 -3.10 -9.52 -3.89
CA MET A 110 -2.03 -8.77 -4.55
C MET A 110 -1.30 -7.89 -3.55
N VAL A 111 0.03 -8.01 -3.47
CA VAL A 111 0.86 -7.20 -2.58
C VAL A 111 1.86 -6.40 -3.41
N ASN A 112 1.78 -5.07 -3.33
CA ASN A 112 2.69 -4.16 -4.03
C ASN A 112 4.03 -4.08 -3.30
N MET A 113 5.04 -4.74 -3.84
CA MET A 113 6.38 -4.81 -3.25
C MET A 113 7.11 -3.47 -3.32
N VAL A 114 6.89 -2.69 -4.40
CA VAL A 114 7.54 -1.39 -4.57
C VAL A 114 7.04 -0.40 -3.51
N THR A 115 5.74 -0.39 -3.26
CA THR A 115 5.15 0.48 -2.23
C THR A 115 5.43 -0.03 -0.82
N LEU A 116 5.48 -1.35 -0.63
CA LEU A 116 5.77 -1.96 0.68
C LEU A 116 7.15 -1.56 1.21
N PHE A 117 8.17 -1.55 0.34
CA PHE A 117 9.55 -1.20 0.70
C PHE A 117 9.93 0.24 0.32
N GLY A 118 9.09 0.93 -0.44
CA GLY A 118 9.33 2.29 -0.90
C GLY A 118 8.85 3.36 0.08
N LYS A 119 9.30 4.61 -0.16
CA LYS A 119 8.93 5.78 0.64
C LYS A 119 7.72 6.56 0.08
N LYS A 120 7.21 6.18 -1.11
CA LYS A 120 6.08 6.86 -1.78
C LYS A 120 4.89 5.92 -1.91
N TYR A 121 3.69 6.47 -1.98
CA TYR A 121 2.46 5.70 -2.20
C TYR A 121 2.09 5.51 -3.68
N TYR A 122 2.72 6.24 -4.57
CA TYR A 122 2.54 6.11 -6.01
C TYR A 122 3.88 5.99 -6.72
N TYR A 123 3.97 4.96 -7.56
CA TYR A 123 5.11 4.73 -8.46
C TYR A 123 4.58 4.47 -9.87
N PRO A 124 5.26 4.96 -10.92
CA PRO A 124 4.90 4.62 -12.29
C PRO A 124 5.06 3.12 -12.58
N LEU A 125 6.09 2.48 -12.02
CA LEU A 125 6.33 1.05 -12.11
C LEU A 125 6.06 0.39 -10.76
N ASN A 126 5.21 -0.65 -10.76
CA ASN A 126 4.87 -1.43 -9.58
C ASN A 126 5.18 -2.91 -9.84
N VAL A 127 5.53 -3.61 -8.77
CA VAL A 127 5.73 -5.05 -8.76
C VAL A 127 4.77 -5.64 -7.74
N TYR A 128 3.85 -6.46 -8.20
CA TYR A 128 2.92 -7.17 -7.33
C TYR A 128 3.36 -8.62 -7.17
N LEU A 129 3.41 -9.09 -5.92
CA LEU A 129 3.33 -10.51 -5.64
C LEU A 129 1.86 -10.91 -5.55
N ILE A 130 1.54 -12.06 -6.13
CA ILE A 130 0.19 -12.59 -6.24
C ILE A 130 0.16 -13.96 -5.59
N GLY A 131 -0.83 -14.17 -4.72
CA GLY A 131 -1.17 -15.48 -4.18
C GLY A 131 -2.66 -15.69 -4.29
N GLY A 132 -3.09 -16.82 -4.84
CA GLY A 132 -4.50 -17.07 -5.11
C GLY A 132 -4.92 -18.51 -4.91
N ILE A 133 -6.20 -18.68 -4.71
CA ILE A 133 -6.89 -19.98 -4.66
C ILE A 133 -8.12 -19.92 -5.56
N GLY A 134 -8.44 -21.03 -6.19
CA GLY A 134 -9.56 -21.06 -7.12
C GLY A 134 -9.98 -22.44 -7.54
N MET A 135 -10.79 -22.45 -8.59
CA MET A 135 -11.32 -23.67 -9.19
C MET A 135 -11.09 -23.67 -10.70
N ASN A 136 -10.72 -24.82 -11.20
CA ASN A 136 -10.58 -25.09 -12.61
C ASN A 136 -11.71 -26.01 -13.07
N TYR A 137 -12.31 -25.66 -14.19
CA TYR A 137 -13.24 -26.49 -14.92
C TYR A 137 -12.64 -26.81 -16.30
N ALA A 138 -12.45 -28.09 -16.59
CA ALA A 138 -11.88 -28.57 -17.83
C ALA A 138 -12.84 -29.54 -18.55
N TRP A 139 -12.87 -29.48 -19.89
CA TRP A 139 -13.74 -30.29 -20.73
C TRP A 139 -13.13 -30.55 -22.11
N ASP A 140 -13.81 -31.33 -22.94
CA ASP A 140 -13.38 -31.65 -24.31
C ASP A 140 -12.07 -32.45 -24.36
N ASN A 141 -12.01 -33.50 -23.51
CA ASN A 141 -10.80 -34.35 -23.32
C ASN A 141 -10.96 -35.75 -23.95
N GLY A 142 -11.80 -35.88 -24.97
CA GLY A 142 -12.15 -37.17 -25.59
C GLY A 142 -10.95 -37.96 -26.13
N ASP A 143 -9.95 -37.27 -26.65
CA ASP A 143 -8.73 -37.90 -27.17
C ASP A 143 -7.96 -38.64 -26.06
N ALA A 144 -7.83 -38.07 -24.89
CA ALA A 144 -7.18 -38.72 -23.76
C ALA A 144 -8.02 -39.86 -23.19
N PHE A 145 -9.36 -39.65 -23.10
CA PHE A 145 -10.27 -40.68 -22.60
C PHE A 145 -10.33 -41.93 -23.52
N ALA A 146 -10.39 -41.73 -24.82
CA ALA A 146 -10.40 -42.84 -25.79
C ALA A 146 -9.14 -43.73 -25.70
N ARG A 147 -8.02 -43.18 -25.26
CA ARG A 147 -6.77 -43.92 -25.08
C ARG A 147 -6.48 -44.37 -23.65
N GLN A 148 -7.37 -44.12 -22.73
CA GLN A 148 -7.18 -44.47 -21.32
C GLN A 148 -6.82 -45.96 -21.09
N ASN A 149 -7.49 -46.85 -21.79
CA ASN A 149 -7.28 -48.27 -21.66
C ASN A 149 -6.05 -48.83 -22.48
N MET A 150 -5.49 -48.00 -23.33
CA MET A 150 -4.33 -48.42 -24.18
C MET A 150 -2.99 -48.01 -23.54
N MET A 151 -3.01 -47.22 -22.49
CA MET A 151 -1.84 -46.59 -21.86
C MET A 151 -1.63 -47.06 -20.43
N ASP A 152 -1.23 -48.29 -20.21
CA ASP A 152 -0.91 -48.94 -18.92
C ASP A 152 -0.77 -48.02 -17.72
N GLY A 153 -1.90 -47.57 -17.15
CA GLY A 153 -1.95 -46.82 -15.92
C GLY A 153 -1.54 -45.33 -16.00
N VAL A 154 -1.17 -44.77 -17.16
CA VAL A 154 -0.68 -43.39 -17.27
C VAL A 154 -1.82 -42.39 -17.34
N LEU A 155 -2.89 -42.64 -18.08
CA LEU A 155 -4.05 -41.76 -18.23
C LEU A 155 -5.20 -42.14 -17.29
N THR A 156 -4.90 -42.59 -16.10
CA THR A 156 -5.91 -43.11 -15.12
C THR A 156 -6.89 -42.09 -14.69
N MET A 157 -6.57 -40.79 -14.80
CA MET A 157 -7.45 -39.68 -14.40
C MET A 157 -8.16 -39.02 -15.60
N ALA A 158 -8.12 -39.66 -16.80
CA ALA A 158 -8.81 -39.12 -17.97
C ALA A 158 -10.34 -39.05 -17.72
N TYR A 159 -10.97 -38.02 -18.22
CA TYR A 159 -12.40 -37.78 -18.12
C TYR A 159 -13.00 -37.62 -19.50
N GLU A 160 -14.20 -38.14 -19.68
CA GLU A 160 -14.93 -38.05 -20.94
C GLU A 160 -15.56 -36.69 -21.16
N LYS A 161 -16.32 -36.21 -20.17
CA LYS A 161 -17.15 -35.00 -20.31
C LYS A 161 -16.51 -33.78 -19.70
N ASN A 162 -16.30 -33.79 -18.40
CA ASN A 162 -15.75 -32.66 -17.68
C ASN A 162 -14.99 -33.08 -16.42
N SER A 163 -14.19 -32.16 -15.92
CA SER A 163 -13.45 -32.32 -14.67
C SER A 163 -13.40 -31.00 -13.91
N ILE A 164 -13.60 -31.06 -12.60
CA ILE A 164 -13.42 -29.94 -11.71
C ILE A 164 -12.21 -30.23 -10.83
N SER A 165 -11.33 -29.27 -10.70
CA SER A 165 -10.18 -29.33 -9.81
C SER A 165 -9.99 -28.00 -9.07
N HIS A 166 -9.38 -28.06 -7.87
CA HIS A 166 -8.92 -26.84 -7.22
C HIS A 166 -7.71 -26.29 -7.97
N ASN A 167 -7.49 -24.99 -7.82
CA ASN A 167 -6.28 -24.30 -8.24
C ASN A 167 -5.68 -23.55 -7.05
N ALA A 168 -4.37 -23.66 -6.88
CA ALA A 168 -3.60 -22.75 -6.03
C ALA A 168 -2.54 -22.09 -6.91
N ARG A 169 -2.46 -20.76 -6.86
CA ARG A 169 -1.53 -20.04 -7.73
C ARG A 169 -0.62 -19.09 -6.94
N ILE A 170 0.57 -18.93 -7.47
CA ILE A 170 1.51 -17.90 -7.05
C ILE A 170 2.09 -17.23 -8.29
N GLY A 171 2.25 -15.92 -8.24
CA GLY A 171 2.75 -15.18 -9.40
C GLY A 171 3.37 -13.84 -9.03
N ALA A 172 3.93 -13.22 -10.05
CA ALA A 172 4.42 -11.86 -9.99
C ALA A 172 3.92 -11.08 -11.21
N GLN A 173 3.53 -9.85 -11.01
CA GLN A 173 3.08 -8.94 -12.05
C GLN A 173 3.88 -7.65 -11.99
N LEU A 174 4.45 -7.27 -13.13
CA LEU A 174 4.93 -5.92 -13.39
C LEU A 174 3.77 -5.10 -13.93
N ASP A 175 3.54 -3.93 -13.38
CA ASP A 175 2.48 -3.00 -13.79
C ASP A 175 3.08 -1.61 -13.99
N TYR A 176 3.02 -1.12 -15.23
CA TYR A 176 3.48 0.21 -15.58
C TYR A 176 2.28 1.13 -15.84
N ASN A 177 2.12 2.15 -15.01
CA ASN A 177 1.07 3.14 -15.09
C ASN A 177 1.36 4.13 -16.23
N LEU A 178 0.64 4.02 -17.34
CA LEU A 178 0.67 5.00 -18.43
C LEU A 178 -0.04 6.29 -18.02
N SER A 179 -1.04 6.17 -17.17
CA SER A 179 -1.79 7.27 -16.59
C SER A 179 -2.39 6.86 -15.23
N LYS A 180 -3.12 7.76 -14.57
CA LYS A 180 -3.87 7.45 -13.33
C LYS A 180 -4.93 6.35 -13.53
N HIS A 181 -5.36 6.14 -14.77
CA HIS A 181 -6.46 5.23 -15.10
C HIS A 181 -6.03 4.02 -15.92
N VAL A 182 -4.91 4.08 -16.64
CA VAL A 182 -4.50 3.02 -17.56
C VAL A 182 -3.12 2.54 -17.20
N SER A 183 -2.96 1.23 -17.10
CA SER A 183 -1.66 0.57 -16.98
C SER A 183 -1.51 -0.58 -17.95
N ILE A 184 -0.27 -0.88 -18.33
CA ILE A 184 0.14 -2.10 -18.99
C ILE A 184 0.80 -3.01 -17.98
N ASN A 185 0.59 -4.30 -18.12
CA ASN A 185 1.13 -5.26 -17.17
C ASN A 185 1.67 -6.53 -17.85
N LEU A 186 2.69 -7.09 -17.23
CA LEU A 186 3.25 -8.38 -17.56
C LEU A 186 3.16 -9.27 -16.34
N GLU A 187 2.47 -10.39 -16.46
CA GLU A 187 2.27 -11.34 -15.36
C GLU A 187 2.89 -12.69 -15.70
N VAL A 188 3.58 -13.28 -14.72
CA VAL A 188 4.04 -14.66 -14.74
C VAL A 188 3.51 -15.36 -13.51
N ALA A 189 2.84 -16.50 -13.69
CA ALA A 189 2.28 -17.26 -12.59
C ALA A 189 2.49 -18.77 -12.75
N ALA A 190 2.58 -19.45 -11.62
CA ALA A 190 2.58 -20.90 -11.49
C ALA A 190 1.28 -21.32 -10.81
N ASN A 191 0.55 -22.22 -11.44
CA ASN A 191 -0.70 -22.78 -10.96
C ASN A 191 -0.48 -24.25 -10.58
N CYS A 192 -0.93 -24.64 -9.40
CA CYS A 192 -0.91 -26.02 -8.91
C CYS A 192 -2.33 -26.55 -8.94
N LEU A 193 -2.57 -27.55 -9.76
CA LEU A 193 -3.89 -28.18 -9.99
C LEU A 193 -3.85 -29.66 -9.57
N LYS A 194 -5.03 -30.29 -9.48
CA LYS A 194 -5.12 -31.73 -9.26
C LYS A 194 -4.78 -32.49 -10.54
N ASP A 195 -4.30 -33.73 -10.39
CA ASP A 195 -3.96 -34.67 -11.47
C ASP A 195 -5.07 -34.88 -12.50
N LYS A 196 -6.33 -34.68 -12.14
CA LYS A 196 -7.45 -34.69 -13.11
C LYS A 196 -7.36 -33.61 -14.18
N TYR A 197 -6.60 -32.55 -13.97
CA TYR A 197 -6.50 -31.44 -14.92
C TYR A 197 -5.85 -31.90 -16.22
N ASN A 198 -4.73 -32.62 -16.17
CA ASN A 198 -4.01 -33.12 -17.34
C ASN A 198 -4.21 -34.63 -17.59
N SER A 199 -5.15 -35.25 -16.88
CA SER A 199 -5.52 -36.67 -17.05
C SER A 199 -4.46 -37.70 -16.61
N LYS A 200 -3.38 -37.28 -16.00
CA LYS A 200 -2.28 -38.15 -15.53
C LYS A 200 -2.26 -38.21 -14.01
N MET A 201 -1.73 -39.30 -13.48
CA MET A 201 -1.44 -39.40 -12.04
C MET A 201 -0.01 -38.93 -11.79
N SER A 202 0.15 -37.98 -10.88
CA SER A 202 1.43 -37.45 -10.43
C SER A 202 1.49 -37.36 -8.90
N ALA A 203 2.62 -37.70 -8.31
CA ALA A 203 2.81 -37.59 -6.86
C ALA A 203 2.81 -36.13 -6.34
N ARG A 204 2.87 -35.14 -7.22
CA ARG A 204 3.04 -33.70 -6.87
C ARG A 204 1.97 -32.79 -7.44
N GLY A 205 0.89 -33.31 -8.01
CA GLY A 205 -0.12 -32.54 -8.74
C GLY A 205 0.40 -31.95 -10.06
N ASP A 206 -0.50 -31.31 -10.79
CA ASP A 206 -0.19 -30.71 -12.10
C ASP A 206 0.24 -29.26 -11.94
N TRP A 207 1.35 -28.92 -12.56
CA TRP A 207 1.85 -27.54 -12.59
C TRP A 207 1.66 -26.92 -13.96
N GLN A 208 1.02 -25.75 -13.99
CA GLN A 208 0.87 -24.95 -15.19
C GLN A 208 1.59 -23.61 -14.99
N LEU A 209 2.46 -23.26 -15.92
CA LEU A 209 3.10 -21.94 -15.97
C LEU A 209 2.38 -21.07 -17.00
N THR A 210 2.09 -19.83 -16.65
CA THR A 210 1.49 -18.83 -17.52
C THR A 210 2.36 -17.58 -17.59
N ALA A 211 2.45 -16.98 -18.79
CA ALA A 211 3.05 -15.68 -18.99
C ALA A 211 2.12 -14.85 -19.88
N GLN A 212 1.65 -13.71 -19.36
CA GLN A 212 0.62 -12.91 -20.00
C GLN A 212 0.98 -11.42 -19.98
N LEU A 213 0.71 -10.75 -21.09
CA LEU A 213 0.78 -9.30 -21.25
C LEU A 213 -0.64 -8.75 -21.34
N GLY A 214 -0.89 -7.60 -20.72
CA GLY A 214 -2.22 -7.02 -20.74
C GLY A 214 -2.31 -5.57 -20.38
N VAL A 215 -3.55 -5.12 -20.28
CA VAL A 215 -3.90 -3.77 -19.90
C VAL A 215 -4.90 -3.81 -18.74
N ALA A 216 -4.82 -2.80 -17.88
CA ALA A 216 -5.81 -2.60 -16.84
C ALA A 216 -6.30 -1.16 -16.85
N TYR A 217 -7.63 -1.01 -16.61
CA TYR A 217 -8.25 0.27 -16.38
C TYR A 217 -8.62 0.41 -14.90
N LYS A 218 -8.12 1.47 -14.29
CA LYS A 218 -8.28 1.78 -12.86
C LYS A 218 -9.29 2.92 -12.72
N PHE A 219 -10.41 2.64 -12.08
CA PHE A 219 -11.45 3.63 -11.83
C PHE A 219 -11.00 4.58 -10.73
N ALA A 220 -11.16 5.89 -10.94
CA ALA A 220 -10.95 6.86 -9.87
C ALA A 220 -12.00 6.61 -8.79
N ALA A 221 -11.57 6.34 -7.56
CA ALA A 221 -12.48 6.39 -6.44
C ALA A 221 -13.00 7.83 -6.34
N LYS A 222 -14.32 8.03 -6.45
CA LYS A 222 -14.93 9.33 -6.13
C LYS A 222 -14.53 9.63 -4.70
N LYS A 223 -13.72 10.66 -4.46
CA LYS A 223 -13.55 11.20 -3.13
C LYS A 223 -14.98 11.45 -2.63
N LYS A 224 -15.46 10.66 -1.66
CA LYS A 224 -16.56 11.14 -0.84
C LYS A 224 -16.03 12.45 -0.29
N LYS A 225 -16.53 13.58 -0.81
CA LYS A 225 -16.43 14.81 -0.06
C LYS A 225 -17.04 14.44 1.29
N LYS A 226 -16.22 14.22 2.33
CA LYS A 226 -16.70 14.50 3.64
C LYS A 226 -17.18 15.92 3.49
N VAL A 227 -18.46 16.11 3.57
CA VAL A 227 -19.02 17.40 3.96
C VAL A 227 -18.50 17.53 5.39
N VAL A 228 -17.27 18.02 5.52
CA VAL A 228 -16.86 18.73 6.70
C VAL A 228 -17.78 19.95 6.57
N GLU A 229 -18.86 19.99 7.34
CA GLU A 229 -19.48 21.24 7.65
C GLU A 229 -18.31 22.08 8.17
N GLU A 230 -17.78 22.97 7.32
CA GLU A 230 -16.84 23.97 7.76
C GLU A 230 -17.59 24.73 8.83
N GLU A 231 -17.25 24.44 10.07
CA GLU A 231 -17.67 25.28 11.15
C GLU A 231 -17.08 26.65 10.85
N ILE A 232 -17.89 27.54 10.32
CA ILE A 232 -17.48 28.92 10.07
C ILE A 232 -17.32 29.57 11.44
N TRP A 233 -16.08 29.74 11.83
CA TRP A 233 -15.71 30.47 13.02
C TRP A 233 -15.44 31.91 12.60
N GLU A 234 -16.24 32.85 13.04
CA GLU A 234 -15.90 34.25 12.94
C GLU A 234 -15.02 34.63 14.15
N THR A 235 -13.87 35.21 13.87
CA THR A 235 -12.98 35.78 14.87
C THR A 235 -13.39 37.20 15.08
N ARG A 236 -13.89 37.54 16.26
CA ARG A 236 -14.13 38.93 16.70
C ARG A 236 -12.99 39.34 17.62
N GLN A 237 -12.45 40.53 17.39
CA GLN A 237 -11.54 41.16 18.31
C GLN A 237 -12.39 42.00 19.29
N ASP A 238 -12.43 41.57 20.55
CA ASP A 238 -12.99 42.37 21.61
C ASP A 238 -11.88 43.11 22.33
N THR A 239 -12.00 44.44 22.40
CA THR A 239 -11.03 45.29 23.07
C THR A 239 -11.55 45.60 24.49
N ILE A 240 -10.87 45.06 25.49
CA ILE A 240 -11.19 45.32 26.90
C ILE A 240 -10.19 46.36 27.43
N TRP A 241 -10.70 47.45 27.96
CA TRP A 241 -9.91 48.51 28.57
C TRP A 241 -9.78 48.28 30.07
N TYR A 242 -8.54 48.35 30.60
CA TYR A 242 -8.25 48.26 32.02
C TYR A 242 -7.57 49.52 32.49
N ASP A 243 -8.07 50.09 33.57
CA ASP A 243 -7.38 51.11 34.34
C ASP A 243 -6.72 50.44 35.55
N GLU A 244 -5.41 50.18 35.48
CA GLU A 244 -4.68 49.55 36.57
C GLU A 244 -3.71 50.53 37.22
N THR A 245 -3.90 50.75 38.51
CA THR A 245 -3.11 51.65 39.35
C THR A 245 -2.43 50.90 40.50
N ILE A 246 -1.98 49.66 40.34
CA ILE A 246 -1.34 48.91 41.42
C ILE A 246 -0.03 48.29 40.94
N VAL A 247 1.05 48.62 41.63
CA VAL A 247 2.40 48.03 41.47
C VAL A 247 2.45 46.72 42.26
N THR A 248 2.22 45.59 41.59
CA THR A 248 2.49 44.27 42.16
C THR A 248 3.19 43.42 41.15
N PRO A 249 4.20 42.61 41.54
CA PRO A 249 4.84 41.68 40.63
C PRO A 249 3.81 40.71 40.06
N LYS A 250 3.67 40.67 38.75
CA LYS A 250 2.72 39.83 38.02
C LYS A 250 3.43 38.67 37.38
N THR A 251 2.92 37.48 37.57
CA THR A 251 3.37 36.29 36.84
C THR A 251 2.42 36.08 35.65
N GLU A 252 2.94 36.06 34.44
CA GLU A 252 2.16 35.77 33.27
C GLU A 252 2.45 34.34 32.81
N SER A 253 1.40 33.62 32.37
CA SER A 253 1.55 32.36 31.69
C SER A 253 1.81 32.61 30.22
N ALA A 254 2.84 32.00 29.71
CA ALA A 254 3.15 31.96 28.28
C ALA A 254 2.96 30.55 27.75
N GLU A 255 2.42 30.45 26.55
CA GLU A 255 2.29 29.20 25.81
C GLU A 255 2.76 29.43 24.39
N VAL A 256 3.63 28.55 23.92
CA VAL A 256 4.14 28.59 22.55
C VAL A 256 3.98 27.20 21.94
N THR A 257 3.54 27.18 20.68
CA THR A 257 3.31 25.94 19.94
C THR A 257 4.27 25.86 18.75
N TRP A 258 4.94 24.75 18.64
CA TRP A 258 5.75 24.39 17.48
C TRP A 258 5.17 23.16 16.78
N THR A 259 5.35 23.11 15.47
CA THR A 259 4.90 21.98 14.63
C THR A 259 6.04 21.45 13.80
N VAL A 260 6.20 20.13 13.79
CA VAL A 260 7.17 19.43 12.94
C VAL A 260 6.39 18.52 12.00
N PHE A 261 6.49 18.78 10.71
CA PHE A 261 5.79 18.03 9.67
C PHE A 261 6.69 16.95 9.07
N TYR A 262 6.11 15.82 8.73
CA TYR A 262 6.83 14.67 8.18
C TYR A 262 6.35 14.32 6.78
N LYS A 263 7.26 13.79 5.97
CA LYS A 263 6.90 13.10 4.74
C LYS A 263 6.27 11.74 5.05
N ILE A 264 5.75 11.11 4.02
CA ILE A 264 5.20 9.77 4.13
C ILE A 264 6.30 8.79 4.59
N ARG A 265 5.98 7.97 5.60
CA ARG A 265 6.93 7.00 6.22
C ARG A 265 8.16 7.61 6.87
N GLU A 266 8.14 8.90 7.13
CA GLU A 266 9.19 9.59 7.85
C GLU A 266 8.83 9.73 9.33
N SER A 267 9.80 9.51 10.19
CA SER A 267 9.68 9.67 11.63
C SER A 267 10.87 10.38 12.25
N ASP A 268 11.87 10.77 11.45
CA ASP A 268 13.06 11.45 11.95
C ASP A 268 12.70 12.88 12.36
N PHE A 269 13.09 13.23 13.60
CA PHE A 269 12.78 14.51 14.18
C PHE A 269 13.88 15.51 13.81
N GLU A 270 13.75 16.11 12.62
CA GLU A 270 14.65 17.16 12.11
C GLU A 270 14.06 18.53 12.46
N ALA A 271 14.41 19.06 13.64
CA ALA A 271 13.79 20.24 14.18
C ALA A 271 14.77 21.11 15.01
N ASP A 272 16.03 21.24 14.58
CA ASP A 272 17.08 21.97 15.31
C ASP A 272 16.68 23.40 15.67
N LYS A 273 16.01 24.09 14.76
CA LYS A 273 15.51 25.45 15.00
C LYS A 273 14.47 25.46 16.12
N GLN A 274 13.50 24.56 16.07
CA GLN A 274 12.46 24.44 17.07
C GLN A 274 13.04 24.05 18.44
N LEU A 275 14.03 23.16 18.47
CA LEU A 275 14.75 22.78 19.69
C LEU A 275 15.45 23.97 20.34
N ALA A 276 16.12 24.82 19.54
CA ALA A 276 16.76 26.04 20.02
C ALA A 276 15.74 27.04 20.58
N GLU A 277 14.60 27.23 19.90
CA GLU A 277 13.51 28.11 20.36
C GLU A 277 12.86 27.59 21.64
N ILE A 278 12.62 26.28 21.77
CA ILE A 278 12.10 25.64 22.99
C ILE A 278 13.11 25.82 24.12
N GLY A 279 14.40 25.61 23.86
CA GLY A 279 15.47 25.80 24.86
C GLY A 279 15.54 27.26 25.36
N ALA A 280 15.34 28.25 24.48
CA ALA A 280 15.25 29.65 24.85
C ALA A 280 14.01 29.93 25.73
N PHE A 281 12.85 29.41 25.34
CA PHE A 281 11.61 29.53 26.10
C PHE A 281 11.74 28.99 27.54
N LEU A 282 12.33 27.80 27.69
CA LEU A 282 12.52 27.17 29.00
C LEU A 282 13.50 27.91 29.90
N LYS A 283 14.45 28.65 29.32
CA LYS A 283 15.37 29.51 30.11
C LYS A 283 14.70 30.80 30.60
N GLU A 284 13.73 31.30 29.86
CA GLU A 284 13.05 32.53 30.18
C GLU A 284 11.85 32.35 31.13
N HIS A 285 11.32 31.12 31.24
CA HIS A 285 10.12 30.83 31.98
C HIS A 285 10.40 29.76 33.07
N ARG A 286 9.71 29.86 34.20
CA ARG A 286 9.74 28.86 35.26
C ARG A 286 8.51 27.95 35.24
N GLU A 287 8.58 26.84 35.96
CA GLU A 287 7.47 25.87 36.07
C GLU A 287 7.01 25.35 34.69
N CYS A 288 7.96 25.20 33.76
CA CYS A 288 7.66 24.83 32.40
C CYS A 288 7.13 23.40 32.30
N LYS A 289 6.10 23.24 31.44
CA LYS A 289 5.56 21.96 30.99
C LYS A 289 5.59 21.90 29.48
N VAL A 290 5.94 20.74 28.95
CA VAL A 290 5.99 20.50 27.50
C VAL A 290 5.05 19.34 27.18
N ASP A 291 4.04 19.59 26.37
CA ASP A 291 3.08 18.60 25.89
C ASP A 291 3.36 18.26 24.42
N ILE A 292 3.61 16.98 24.13
CA ILE A 292 3.96 16.48 22.80
C ILE A 292 2.82 15.60 22.29
N LYS A 293 2.27 15.95 21.14
CA LYS A 293 1.20 15.19 20.49
C LYS A 293 1.59 14.85 19.07
N SER A 294 1.62 13.57 18.74
CA SER A 294 1.99 13.09 17.40
C SER A 294 0.83 12.43 16.69
N TYR A 295 0.74 12.70 15.40
CA TYR A 295 -0.38 12.31 14.55
C TYR A 295 0.10 11.70 13.23
N ALA A 296 -0.80 10.99 12.60
CA ALA A 296 -0.65 10.51 11.23
C ALA A 296 -1.90 10.90 10.41
N ASP A 297 -1.74 11.01 9.11
CA ASP A 297 -2.86 11.31 8.23
C ASP A 297 -3.75 10.08 7.98
N ALA A 298 -5.06 10.32 7.77
CA ALA A 298 -6.05 9.25 7.61
C ALA A 298 -6.18 8.71 6.18
N GLN A 299 -5.56 9.37 5.18
CA GLN A 299 -5.70 8.97 3.78
C GLN A 299 -4.55 8.08 3.29
N THR A 300 -3.50 7.90 4.10
CA THR A 300 -2.36 7.06 3.76
C THR A 300 -2.09 6.03 4.85
N GLY A 301 -1.68 4.82 4.45
CA GLY A 301 -1.44 3.72 5.38
C GLY A 301 -2.73 3.02 5.82
N ASN A 302 -2.65 2.39 6.97
CA ASN A 302 -3.79 1.82 7.69
C ASN A 302 -3.69 2.21 9.18
N PRO A 303 -4.76 2.06 9.98
CA PRO A 303 -4.78 2.49 11.37
C PRO A 303 -3.62 1.93 12.21
N LYS A 304 -3.22 0.68 11.99
CA LYS A 304 -2.11 0.06 12.72
C LYS A 304 -0.77 0.73 12.37
N ILE A 305 -0.51 0.93 11.09
CA ILE A 305 0.71 1.59 10.61
C ILE A 305 0.73 3.05 11.05
N ASN A 306 -0.39 3.75 10.95
CA ASN A 306 -0.51 5.14 11.36
C ASN A 306 -0.28 5.34 12.86
N MET A 307 -0.78 4.40 13.66
CA MET A 307 -0.53 4.37 15.09
C MET A 307 0.96 4.16 15.40
N GLU A 308 1.62 3.24 14.70
CA GLU A 308 3.05 2.96 14.86
C GLU A 308 3.91 4.18 14.47
N TYR A 309 3.64 4.81 13.32
CA TYR A 309 4.39 6.01 12.93
C TYR A 309 4.16 7.20 13.87
N SER A 310 2.96 7.41 14.36
CA SER A 310 2.71 8.47 15.32
C SER A 310 3.44 8.21 16.64
N LYS A 311 3.52 6.95 17.09
CA LYS A 311 4.29 6.54 18.25
C LYS A 311 5.79 6.79 18.06
N LEU A 312 6.36 6.35 16.93
CA LEU A 312 7.77 6.57 16.61
C LEU A 312 8.13 8.06 16.57
N ARG A 313 7.28 8.90 15.99
CA ARG A 313 7.46 10.35 15.98
C ARG A 313 7.46 10.95 17.37
N GLN A 314 6.52 10.51 18.21
CA GLN A 314 6.45 10.93 19.61
C GLN A 314 7.71 10.53 20.38
N GLU A 315 8.16 9.27 20.27
CA GLU A 315 9.36 8.78 20.94
C GLU A 315 10.62 9.55 20.52
N LYS A 316 10.79 9.82 19.22
CA LYS A 316 11.92 10.59 18.69
C LYS A 316 11.88 12.05 19.13
N ALA A 317 10.69 12.67 19.17
CA ALA A 317 10.53 14.03 19.67
C ALA A 317 10.87 14.12 21.16
N VAL A 318 10.37 13.19 21.98
CA VAL A 318 10.69 13.13 23.41
C VAL A 318 12.22 12.98 23.60
N LYS A 319 12.85 12.06 22.86
CA LYS A 319 14.29 11.84 22.92
C LYS A 319 15.06 13.12 22.55
N ALA A 320 14.73 13.76 21.45
CA ALA A 320 15.41 14.98 21.01
C ALA A 320 15.30 16.13 22.02
N LEU A 321 14.13 16.31 22.64
CA LEU A 321 13.93 17.30 23.69
C LEU A 321 14.72 16.97 24.97
N THR A 322 14.75 15.70 25.36
CA THR A 322 15.55 15.23 26.50
C THR A 322 17.06 15.41 26.25
N ASP A 323 17.52 15.06 25.06
CA ASP A 323 18.91 15.26 24.64
C ASP A 323 19.28 16.77 24.59
N ALA A 324 18.31 17.65 24.28
CA ALA A 324 18.46 19.11 24.33
C ALA A 324 18.36 19.70 25.76
N GLY A 325 18.21 18.86 26.78
CA GLY A 325 18.23 19.26 28.19
C GLY A 325 16.89 19.56 28.83
N VAL A 326 15.77 19.22 28.20
CA VAL A 326 14.43 19.32 28.80
C VAL A 326 14.25 18.18 29.81
N PRO A 327 13.95 18.48 31.09
CA PRO A 327 13.74 17.43 32.09
C PRO A 327 12.58 16.51 31.72
N GLN A 328 12.78 15.21 31.80
CA GLN A 328 11.73 14.22 31.51
C GLN A 328 10.45 14.44 32.33
N SER A 329 10.58 14.95 33.58
CA SER A 329 9.45 15.25 34.45
C SER A 329 8.57 16.42 33.95
N ALA A 330 9.11 17.27 33.07
CA ALA A 330 8.38 18.36 32.46
C ALA A 330 7.66 17.95 31.16
N ILE A 331 7.92 16.76 30.63
CA ILE A 331 7.39 16.30 29.36
C ILE A 331 6.17 15.40 29.60
N THR A 332 5.06 15.77 29.00
CA THR A 332 3.89 14.91 28.78
C THR A 332 3.84 14.56 27.29
N SER A 333 3.56 13.32 26.93
CA SER A 333 3.54 12.95 25.54
C SER A 333 2.44 11.94 25.21
N SER A 334 1.88 12.06 24.03
CA SER A 334 0.84 11.18 23.50
C SER A 334 0.92 11.04 21.99
N TYR A 335 0.34 9.96 21.47
CA TYR A 335 0.24 9.69 20.06
C TYR A 335 -1.17 9.19 19.71
N TYR A 336 -1.67 9.55 18.53
CA TYR A 336 -3.08 9.38 18.18
C TYR A 336 -3.30 8.61 16.87
N GLY A 337 -2.22 8.22 16.17
CA GLY A 337 -2.39 7.63 14.85
C GLY A 337 -3.15 8.57 13.92
N ASP A 338 -4.14 8.02 13.25
CA ASP A 338 -5.08 8.72 12.37
C ASP A 338 -6.45 8.98 13.02
N THR A 339 -6.61 8.68 14.31
CA THR A 339 -7.88 8.84 15.02
C THR A 339 -8.26 10.29 15.23
N VAL A 340 -7.27 11.19 15.27
CA VAL A 340 -7.43 12.63 15.40
C VAL A 340 -6.71 13.33 14.27
N GLN A 341 -7.40 14.26 13.61
CA GLN A 341 -6.90 15.03 12.48
C GLN A 341 -6.88 16.52 12.84
N PRO A 342 -5.77 17.05 13.41
CA PRO A 342 -5.71 18.45 13.88
C PRO A 342 -5.80 19.49 12.75
N PHE A 343 -5.52 19.10 11.50
CA PHE A 343 -5.56 20.01 10.36
C PHE A 343 -6.58 19.56 9.32
N ALA A 344 -7.26 20.50 8.67
CA ALA A 344 -8.20 20.23 7.60
C ALA A 344 -7.52 19.60 6.37
N LYS A 345 -6.26 19.99 6.09
CA LYS A 345 -5.49 19.45 4.99
C LYS A 345 -4.79 18.15 5.41
N ASN A 346 -5.13 17.04 4.75
CA ASN A 346 -4.72 15.70 5.16
C ASN A 346 -3.20 15.53 5.32
N ASP A 347 -2.41 16.02 4.35
CA ASP A 347 -0.94 15.91 4.38
C ASP A 347 -0.29 16.62 5.58
N LYS A 348 -0.98 17.60 6.18
CA LYS A 348 -0.54 18.31 7.38
C LYS A 348 -0.77 17.51 8.67
N ASN A 349 -1.52 16.44 8.61
CA ASN A 349 -1.75 15.57 9.77
C ASN A 349 -0.60 14.57 10.03
N ARG A 350 0.41 14.54 9.18
CA ARG A 350 1.70 13.91 9.50
C ARG A 350 2.55 14.91 10.29
N VAL A 351 2.26 15.02 11.58
CA VAL A 351 2.78 16.12 12.38
C VAL A 351 3.04 15.70 13.82
N THR A 352 4.05 16.29 14.43
CA THR A 352 4.21 16.38 15.88
C THR A 352 3.99 17.84 16.30
N ILE A 353 3.05 18.04 17.20
CA ILE A 353 2.75 19.33 17.81
C ILE A 353 3.38 19.34 19.19
N ILE A 354 4.15 20.36 19.49
CA ILE A 354 4.82 20.57 20.77
C ILE A 354 4.30 21.87 21.34
N VAL A 355 3.71 21.80 22.53
CA VAL A 355 3.21 22.98 23.26
C VAL A 355 4.04 23.12 24.51
N ALA A 356 4.75 24.21 24.66
CA ALA A 356 5.42 24.56 25.90
C ALA A 356 4.67 25.67 26.61
N SER A 357 4.37 25.45 27.87
CA SER A 357 3.77 26.43 28.77
C SER A 357 4.68 26.71 29.96
N GLY A 358 4.71 27.91 30.45
CA GLY A 358 5.52 28.33 31.59
C GLY A 358 5.10 29.64 32.15
N LEU A 359 5.68 30.00 33.28
CA LEU A 359 5.41 31.25 34.01
C LEU A 359 6.61 32.21 33.86
N LYS A 360 6.32 33.45 33.53
CA LYS A 360 7.32 34.51 33.46
C LYS A 360 6.95 35.65 34.43
N ASP A 361 7.88 35.99 35.26
CA ASP A 361 7.69 37.16 36.15
C ASP A 361 8.05 38.44 35.36
N ILE A 362 7.08 39.35 35.25
CA ILE A 362 7.23 40.63 34.56
C ILE A 362 7.39 41.70 35.60
N ASP A 363 8.45 42.48 35.49
CA ASP A 363 8.71 43.62 36.40
C ASP A 363 7.90 44.86 35.93
N GLU A 364 6.82 45.14 36.61
CA GLU A 364 5.76 46.07 36.21
C GLU A 364 6.06 47.57 36.39
N LYS A 365 7.30 47.98 36.37
CA LYS A 365 7.67 49.41 36.56
C LYS A 365 7.38 50.33 35.37
N GLN A 366 6.75 49.86 34.30
CA GLN A 366 6.50 50.64 33.07
C GLN A 366 5.19 50.33 32.35
N LEU A 367 4.06 50.34 32.97
CA LEU A 367 2.79 50.17 32.25
C LEU A 367 1.88 51.38 32.36
N GLN A 368 2.01 52.33 31.46
CA GLN A 368 0.95 53.23 31.08
C GLN A 368 -0.08 52.48 30.23
N LYS A 369 -1.35 52.65 30.49
CA LYS A 369 -2.54 52.13 29.81
C LYS A 369 -2.30 51.08 28.72
N LYS A 370 -2.56 49.81 29.00
CA LYS A 370 -2.63 48.73 28.03
C LYS A 370 -4.08 48.37 27.73
N PHE A 371 -4.34 48.18 26.46
CA PHE A 371 -5.53 47.48 26.01
C PHE A 371 -5.17 46.08 25.61
N LYS A 372 -5.99 45.11 25.99
CA LYS A 372 -5.87 43.72 25.59
C LYS A 372 -6.90 43.43 24.52
N THR A 373 -6.46 42.97 23.37
CA THR A 373 -7.32 42.46 22.32
C THR A 373 -7.37 40.95 22.45
N GLU A 374 -8.53 40.41 22.75
CA GLU A 374 -8.75 38.94 22.73
C GLU A 374 -9.50 38.56 21.47
N GLU A 375 -8.93 37.60 20.74
CA GLU A 375 -9.64 36.95 19.64
C GLU A 375 -10.60 35.91 20.22
N VAL A 376 -11.87 36.20 20.18
CA VAL A 376 -12.92 35.25 20.58
C VAL A 376 -13.51 34.64 19.30
N ARG A 377 -13.40 33.32 19.18
CA ARG A 377 -14.01 32.60 18.07
C ARG A 377 -15.44 32.26 18.38
N TYR A 378 -16.36 32.75 17.58
CA TYR A 378 -17.77 32.38 17.63
C TYR A 378 -18.11 31.43 16.50
N ARG A 379 -18.81 30.36 16.82
CA ARG A 379 -19.40 29.46 15.83
C ARG A 379 -20.57 30.17 15.18
N VAL A 380 -20.43 30.53 13.91
CA VAL A 380 -21.56 30.99 13.10
C VAL A 380 -22.10 29.76 12.38
N LYS A 381 -23.32 29.33 12.72
CA LYS A 381 -24.05 28.12 12.31
C LYS A 381 -23.45 27.26 11.24
#